data_1c956206302f27f5bbd41bc300bf4434
#
_entry.id   1c956206302f27f5bbd41bc300bf4434
#
_cell.length_a   1.000
_cell.length_b   1.000
_cell.length_c   1.000
_cell.angle_alpha   90.00
_cell.angle_beta   90.00
_cell.angle_gamma   90.00
#
_symmetry.space_group_name_H-M   'P 1'
#
loop_
_entity.id
_entity.type
_entity.pdbx_description
1 polymer ?
#
loop_
_entity_poly.entity_id
_entity_poly.type
_entity_poly.pdbx_seq_one_letter_code
_entity_poly.pdbx_strand_id
1 'polypeptide(L)'
;MRQDSGKSINRSGFSLVELLVVIAILALLIALLLPAVQQARESMRKTDCQNKLHQLGIALHNYHDLHRSFPPPACYGSHANYGANMGSWLVRLLPMMDQGAAYQQYDWSCTVTGGFSDTLCADNYLLATKEMPFYRCPSDAIVRSMNRPDLARTSYIACLGRSLDFNDRRGVFALNRGTSLRDI
;
A
#
# COMPACT_ATOMS: atom_id res chain seq x y z
N MET A 1 57.70 6.70 57.31
CA MET A 1 57.32 7.87 56.49
C MET A 1 57.43 7.47 55.03
N ARG A 2 56.31 7.24 54.36
CA ARG A 2 56.25 6.86 52.92
C ARG A 2 55.76 8.08 52.16
N GLN A 3 56.61 8.69 51.37
CA GLN A 3 56.27 9.80 50.52
C GLN A 3 55.52 9.28 49.30
N ASP A 4 54.27 9.63 49.18
CA ASP A 4 53.44 9.35 48.04
C ASP A 4 53.74 10.39 46.94
N SER A 5 54.46 9.95 45.90
CA SER A 5 54.80 10.77 44.75
C SER A 5 53.58 10.94 43.87
N GLY A 6 52.85 12.03 44.07
CA GLY A 6 51.68 12.40 43.26
C GLY A 6 52.10 12.61 41.79
N LYS A 7 51.73 11.63 40.94
CA LYS A 7 51.88 11.69 39.49
C LYS A 7 50.96 12.80 38.93
N SER A 8 51.52 13.94 38.59
CA SER A 8 50.84 15.05 37.94
C SER A 8 50.35 14.60 36.56
N ILE A 9 49.02 14.44 36.43
CA ILE A 9 48.38 14.18 35.14
C ILE A 9 48.36 15.51 34.36
N ASN A 10 49.22 15.62 33.35
CA ASN A 10 49.28 16.74 32.44
C ASN A 10 48.00 16.76 31.64
N ARG A 11 46.99 17.60 32.01
CA ARG A 11 45.77 17.80 31.27
C ARG A 11 46.10 18.80 30.16
N SER A 12 46.35 18.31 28.95
CA SER A 12 46.42 19.15 27.75
C SER A 12 45.01 19.77 27.51
N GLY A 13 44.89 21.07 27.62
CA GLY A 13 43.68 21.80 27.31
C GLY A 13 43.44 21.80 25.82
N PHE A 14 42.20 21.48 25.40
CA PHE A 14 41.77 21.51 23.99
C PHE A 14 41.63 22.98 23.55
N SER A 15 42.20 23.34 22.40
CA SER A 15 42.09 24.68 21.85
C SER A 15 40.69 24.92 21.28
N LEU A 16 40.13 26.13 21.48
CA LEU A 16 38.84 26.52 20.93
C LEU A 16 38.83 26.43 19.39
N VAL A 17 39.98 26.70 18.73
CA VAL A 17 40.11 26.56 17.28
C VAL A 17 40.05 25.13 16.82
N GLU A 18 40.65 24.18 17.55
CA GLU A 18 40.56 22.73 17.24
C GLU A 18 39.13 22.24 17.30
N LEU A 19 38.35 22.68 18.31
CA LEU A 19 36.94 22.35 18.40
C LEU A 19 36.15 22.94 17.25
N LEU A 20 36.39 24.19 16.89
CA LEU A 20 35.67 24.89 15.81
C LEU A 20 35.89 24.22 14.45
N VAL A 21 37.14 23.83 14.15
CA VAL A 21 37.47 23.13 12.89
C VAL A 21 36.74 21.77 12.81
N VAL A 22 36.69 21.00 13.90
CA VAL A 22 36.02 19.72 13.93
C VAL A 22 34.52 19.86 13.67
N ILE A 23 33.83 20.79 14.34
CA ILE A 23 32.41 21.00 14.09
C ILE A 23 32.12 21.54 12.68
N ALA A 24 33.02 22.35 12.10
CA ALA A 24 32.89 22.82 10.72
C ALA A 24 32.96 21.66 9.71
N ILE A 25 33.92 20.73 9.90
CA ILE A 25 34.03 19.53 9.05
C ILE A 25 32.84 18.62 9.20
N LEU A 26 32.38 18.37 10.45
CA LEU A 26 31.21 17.56 10.70
C LEU A 26 29.94 18.15 10.06
N ALA A 27 29.75 19.47 10.19
CA ALA A 27 28.63 20.18 9.56
C ALA A 27 28.65 20.03 8.03
N LEU A 28 29.82 20.14 7.40
CA LEU A 28 29.98 19.95 5.96
C LEU A 28 29.61 18.50 5.54
N LEU A 29 30.10 17.51 6.27
CA LEU A 29 29.78 16.10 5.99
C LEU A 29 28.29 15.81 6.13
N ILE A 30 27.62 16.29 7.18
CA ILE A 30 26.19 16.14 7.40
C ILE A 30 25.39 16.82 6.29
N ALA A 31 25.81 18.02 5.87
CA ALA A 31 25.14 18.77 4.80
C ALA A 31 25.13 18.02 3.46
N LEU A 32 26.18 17.25 3.17
CA LEU A 32 26.24 16.41 1.97
C LEU A 32 25.50 15.09 2.12
N LEU A 33 25.48 14.50 3.32
CA LEU A 33 24.83 13.22 3.57
C LEU A 33 23.31 13.32 3.61
N LEU A 34 22.75 14.42 4.14
CA LEU A 34 21.30 14.56 4.33
C LEU A 34 20.51 14.42 3.02
N PRO A 35 20.82 15.13 1.91
CA PRO A 35 20.10 14.97 0.65
C PRO A 35 20.31 13.58 0.04
N ALA A 36 21.48 12.98 0.16
CA ALA A 36 21.77 11.66 -0.38
C ALA A 36 20.94 10.57 0.32
N VAL A 37 20.81 10.64 1.65
CA VAL A 37 19.97 9.69 2.41
C VAL A 37 18.48 9.83 2.06
N GLN A 38 17.99 11.05 1.84
CA GLN A 38 16.60 11.27 1.44
C GLN A 38 16.31 10.68 0.06
N GLN A 39 17.21 10.87 -0.91
CA GLN A 39 17.09 10.28 -2.24
C GLN A 39 17.14 8.74 -2.19
N ALA A 40 18.04 8.18 -1.40
CA ALA A 40 18.13 6.73 -1.22
C ALA A 40 16.85 6.15 -0.63
N ARG A 41 16.28 6.79 0.41
CA ARG A 41 15.01 6.37 1.02
C ARG A 41 13.85 6.41 0.03
N GLU A 42 13.77 7.45 -0.82
CA GLU A 42 12.69 7.53 -1.82
C GLU A 42 12.88 6.50 -2.93
N SER A 43 14.12 6.24 -3.35
CA SER A 43 14.43 5.15 -4.29
C SER A 43 13.99 3.79 -3.74
N MET A 44 14.26 3.50 -2.46
CA MET A 44 13.81 2.27 -1.81
C MET A 44 12.28 2.17 -1.79
N ARG A 45 11.56 3.24 -1.43
CA ARG A 45 10.10 3.27 -1.45
C ARG A 45 9.53 3.01 -2.84
N LYS A 46 10.13 3.63 -3.87
CA LYS A 46 9.72 3.42 -5.26
C LYS A 46 9.92 1.96 -5.69
N THR A 47 11.06 1.36 -5.34
CA THR A 47 11.33 -0.06 -5.63
C THR A 47 10.32 -0.97 -4.93
N ASP A 48 9.97 -0.69 -3.68
CA ASP A 48 8.94 -1.46 -2.96
C ASP A 48 7.56 -1.35 -3.62
N CYS A 49 7.17 -0.16 -4.09
CA CYS A 49 5.93 0.02 -4.86
C CYS A 49 5.93 -0.80 -6.16
N GLN A 50 7.05 -0.83 -6.88
CA GLN A 50 7.20 -1.62 -8.10
C GLN A 50 7.11 -3.13 -7.82
N ASN A 51 7.74 -3.59 -6.74
CA ASN A 51 7.68 -4.98 -6.32
C ASN A 51 6.25 -5.41 -5.95
N LYS A 52 5.51 -4.57 -5.24
CA LYS A 52 4.09 -4.82 -4.91
C LYS A 52 3.23 -4.88 -6.16
N LEU A 53 3.45 -3.97 -7.11
CA LEU A 53 2.74 -4.00 -8.39
C LEU A 53 3.05 -5.28 -9.18
N HIS A 54 4.30 -5.72 -9.16
CA HIS A 54 4.71 -6.98 -9.78
C HIS A 54 4.03 -8.19 -9.12
N GLN A 55 3.97 -8.24 -7.78
CA GLN A 55 3.25 -9.28 -7.05
C GLN A 55 1.75 -9.31 -7.38
N LEU A 56 1.12 -8.13 -7.49
CA LEU A 56 -0.27 -8.01 -7.95
C LEU A 56 -0.44 -8.54 -9.38
N GLY A 57 0.51 -8.27 -10.27
CA GLY A 57 0.52 -8.82 -11.63
C GLY A 57 0.57 -10.34 -11.64
N ILE A 58 1.45 -10.95 -10.83
CA ILE A 58 1.53 -12.40 -10.66
C ILE A 58 0.20 -12.97 -10.13
N ALA A 59 -0.37 -12.33 -9.10
CA ALA A 59 -1.63 -12.77 -8.53
C ALA A 59 -2.79 -12.70 -9.53
N LEU A 60 -2.82 -11.68 -10.39
CA LEU A 60 -3.79 -11.57 -11.49
C LEU A 60 -3.65 -12.69 -12.51
N HIS A 61 -2.43 -13.06 -12.90
CA HIS A 61 -2.20 -14.19 -13.80
C HIS A 61 -2.57 -15.52 -13.15
N ASN A 62 -2.23 -15.75 -11.89
CA ASN A 62 -2.64 -16.93 -11.15
C ASN A 62 -4.17 -17.05 -11.06
N TYR A 63 -4.85 -15.93 -10.81
CA TYR A 63 -6.32 -15.90 -10.83
C TYR A 63 -6.86 -16.26 -12.21
N HIS A 64 -6.29 -15.67 -13.29
CA HIS A 64 -6.70 -15.96 -14.66
C HIS A 64 -6.50 -17.44 -15.02
N ASP A 65 -5.40 -18.06 -14.61
CA ASP A 65 -5.12 -19.46 -14.89
C ASP A 65 -6.14 -20.39 -14.24
N LEU A 66 -6.61 -20.04 -13.04
CA LEU A 66 -7.62 -20.79 -12.29
C LEU A 66 -9.03 -20.55 -12.83
N HIS A 67 -9.39 -19.30 -13.12
CA HIS A 67 -10.77 -18.90 -13.45
C HIS A 67 -11.00 -18.63 -14.94
N ARG A 68 -9.94 -18.72 -15.78
CA ARG A 68 -9.96 -18.41 -17.22
C ARG A 68 -10.42 -16.99 -17.56
N SER A 69 -10.40 -16.09 -16.58
CA SER A 69 -10.73 -14.68 -16.72
C SER A 69 -10.05 -13.86 -15.62
N PHE A 70 -9.82 -12.59 -15.87
CA PHE A 70 -9.40 -11.66 -14.82
C PHE A 70 -10.54 -11.37 -13.85
N PRO A 71 -10.25 -11.05 -12.57
CA PRO A 71 -11.29 -10.72 -11.62
C PRO A 71 -12.04 -9.44 -12.05
N PRO A 72 -13.38 -9.39 -11.93
CA PRO A 72 -14.10 -8.15 -12.16
C PRO A 72 -13.67 -7.08 -11.16
N PRO A 73 -13.55 -5.80 -11.59
CA PRO A 73 -13.03 -4.71 -10.76
C PRO A 73 -13.91 -4.42 -9.55
N ALA A 74 -15.22 -4.54 -9.73
CA ALA A 74 -16.23 -4.51 -8.68
C ALA A 74 -17.43 -5.34 -9.13
N CYS A 75 -18.11 -5.95 -8.18
CA CYS A 75 -19.38 -6.61 -8.41
C CYS A 75 -20.47 -5.76 -7.77
N TYR A 76 -21.41 -5.31 -8.58
CA TYR A 76 -22.61 -4.62 -8.12
C TYR A 76 -23.77 -5.62 -8.12
N GLY A 77 -24.55 -5.65 -7.03
CA GLY A 77 -25.75 -6.47 -6.93
C GLY A 77 -26.80 -6.05 -7.98
N SER A 78 -27.76 -6.94 -8.24
CA SER A 78 -28.82 -6.77 -9.24
C SER A 78 -29.81 -5.61 -8.95
N HIS A 79 -29.73 -5.00 -7.79
CA HIS A 79 -30.54 -3.83 -7.45
C HIS A 79 -29.89 -2.57 -7.97
N ALA A 80 -30.68 -1.80 -8.74
CA ALA A 80 -30.33 -0.62 -9.53
C ALA A 80 -29.74 0.57 -8.75
N ASN A 81 -29.36 0.41 -7.51
CA ASN A 81 -28.73 1.45 -6.71
C ASN A 81 -27.21 1.25 -6.75
N TYR A 82 -26.53 2.19 -7.33
CA TYR A 82 -25.07 2.30 -7.49
C TYR A 82 -24.23 2.22 -6.20
N GLY A 83 -24.75 1.65 -5.12
CA GLY A 83 -24.14 1.59 -3.79
C GLY A 83 -23.76 0.21 -3.29
N ALA A 84 -24.28 -0.86 -3.88
CA ALA A 84 -24.08 -2.22 -3.38
C ALA A 84 -22.79 -2.83 -3.92
N ASN A 85 -21.65 -2.51 -3.32
CA ASN A 85 -20.37 -3.11 -3.69
C ASN A 85 -20.22 -4.49 -3.02
N MET A 86 -20.43 -5.56 -3.77
CA MET A 86 -20.26 -6.95 -3.35
C MET A 86 -18.81 -7.45 -3.46
N GLY A 87 -17.84 -6.58 -3.31
CA GLY A 87 -16.42 -6.89 -3.35
C GLY A 87 -15.71 -6.43 -4.61
N SER A 88 -14.44 -6.08 -4.43
CA SER A 88 -13.55 -5.62 -5.49
C SER A 88 -12.64 -6.75 -5.98
N TRP A 89 -11.97 -6.51 -7.11
CA TRP A 89 -10.90 -7.39 -7.62
C TRP A 89 -9.83 -7.67 -6.57
N LEU A 90 -9.55 -6.74 -5.65
CA LEU A 90 -8.59 -6.90 -4.58
C LEU A 90 -8.99 -8.03 -3.62
N VAL A 91 -10.28 -8.12 -3.25
CA VAL A 91 -10.78 -9.22 -2.39
C VAL A 91 -10.61 -10.56 -3.10
N ARG A 92 -10.87 -10.61 -4.41
CA ARG A 92 -10.72 -11.84 -5.21
C ARG A 92 -9.29 -12.31 -5.37
N LEU A 93 -8.31 -11.42 -5.23
CA LEU A 93 -6.88 -11.76 -5.28
C LEU A 93 -6.32 -12.23 -3.94
N LEU A 94 -7.03 -12.08 -2.83
CA LEU A 94 -6.54 -12.48 -1.50
C LEU A 94 -6.01 -13.92 -1.44
N PRO A 95 -6.68 -14.94 -2.04
CA PRO A 95 -6.15 -16.31 -2.04
C PRO A 95 -4.82 -16.45 -2.78
N MET A 96 -4.59 -15.62 -3.81
CA MET A 96 -3.37 -15.62 -4.61
C MET A 96 -2.21 -14.85 -3.96
N MET A 97 -2.48 -14.22 -2.81
CA MET A 97 -1.54 -13.41 -2.04
C MET A 97 -1.39 -13.93 -0.60
N ASP A 98 -1.55 -15.24 -0.41
CA ASP A 98 -1.45 -15.93 0.89
C ASP A 98 -2.41 -15.38 1.98
N GLN A 99 -3.50 -14.75 1.56
CA GLN A 99 -4.54 -14.19 2.43
C GLN A 99 -5.85 -15.00 2.37
N GLY A 100 -5.75 -16.31 2.21
CA GLY A 100 -6.91 -17.20 2.11
C GLY A 100 -7.83 -17.13 3.33
N ALA A 101 -7.30 -16.96 4.53
CA ALA A 101 -8.09 -16.80 5.75
C ALA A 101 -8.96 -15.53 5.72
N ALA A 102 -8.44 -14.41 5.22
CA ALA A 102 -9.20 -13.18 5.05
C ALA A 102 -10.27 -13.32 3.97
N TYR A 103 -9.97 -14.05 2.89
CA TYR A 103 -10.94 -14.36 1.83
C TYR A 103 -12.12 -15.19 2.34
N GLN A 104 -11.87 -16.17 3.21
CA GLN A 104 -12.92 -17.03 3.79
C GLN A 104 -13.85 -16.28 4.74
N GLN A 105 -13.40 -15.17 5.33
CA GLN A 105 -14.23 -14.32 6.19
C GLN A 105 -15.16 -13.42 5.38
N TYR A 106 -14.93 -13.30 4.06
CA TYR A 106 -15.73 -12.42 3.21
C TYR A 106 -17.06 -13.07 2.83
N ASP A 107 -18.17 -12.44 3.22
CA ASP A 107 -19.51 -12.87 2.85
C ASP A 107 -19.93 -12.21 1.52
N TRP A 108 -20.09 -13.04 0.49
CA TRP A 108 -20.46 -12.61 -0.86
C TRP A 108 -21.95 -12.31 -1.03
N SER A 109 -22.76 -12.62 -0.02
CA SER A 109 -24.22 -12.39 -0.05
C SER A 109 -24.60 -10.97 0.35
N CYS A 110 -23.65 -10.19 0.88
CA CYS A 110 -23.90 -8.86 1.38
C CYS A 110 -22.82 -7.84 1.00
N THR A 111 -23.08 -6.57 1.24
CA THR A 111 -22.29 -5.44 0.75
C THR A 111 -21.25 -4.96 1.74
N VAL A 112 -20.15 -4.37 1.24
CA VAL A 112 -19.09 -3.73 2.05
C VAL A 112 -19.51 -2.32 2.50
N THR A 113 -20.23 -1.62 1.64
CA THR A 113 -20.70 -0.26 1.88
C THR A 113 -22.19 -0.24 1.70
N GLY A 114 -22.96 -0.12 2.79
CA GLY A 114 -24.42 -0.06 2.71
C GLY A 114 -24.85 1.05 1.77
N GLY A 115 -25.57 0.69 0.71
CA GLY A 115 -26.46 1.60 0.00
C GLY A 115 -27.68 1.89 0.87
N PHE A 116 -28.55 2.79 0.43
CA PHE A 116 -29.72 3.24 1.20
C PHE A 116 -30.69 2.12 1.67
N SER A 117 -30.45 0.87 1.26
CA SER A 117 -31.36 -0.28 1.53
C SER A 117 -30.63 -1.61 1.79
N ASP A 118 -29.29 -1.66 1.80
CA ASP A 118 -28.57 -2.93 1.80
C ASP A 118 -28.06 -3.33 3.18
N THR A 119 -28.14 -4.61 3.48
CA THR A 119 -27.65 -5.21 4.72
C THR A 119 -26.13 -5.09 4.77
N LEU A 120 -25.60 -4.25 5.65
CA LEU A 120 -24.18 -4.19 5.97
C LEU A 120 -23.77 -5.47 6.68
N CYS A 121 -22.84 -6.22 6.10
CA CYS A 121 -22.16 -7.27 6.83
C CYS A 121 -21.09 -6.69 7.73
N ALA A 122 -21.20 -6.92 9.01
CA ALA A 122 -20.20 -6.52 10.00
C ALA A 122 -18.81 -7.10 9.64
N ASP A 123 -18.74 -8.34 9.20
CA ASP A 123 -17.49 -9.02 8.83
C ASP A 123 -16.85 -8.42 7.59
N ASN A 124 -17.61 -8.13 6.53
CA ASN A 124 -17.10 -7.45 5.34
C ASN A 124 -16.63 -6.04 5.66
N TYR A 125 -17.35 -5.33 6.52
CA TYR A 125 -16.94 -4.00 6.96
C TYR A 125 -15.64 -4.05 7.76
N LEU A 126 -15.51 -4.97 8.71
CA LEU A 126 -14.28 -5.16 9.48
C LEU A 126 -13.10 -5.51 8.58
N LEU A 127 -13.30 -6.35 7.56
CA LEU A 127 -12.27 -6.65 6.59
C LEU A 127 -11.88 -5.42 5.75
N ALA A 128 -12.86 -4.60 5.37
CA ALA A 128 -12.65 -3.38 4.61
C ALA A 128 -11.94 -2.26 5.40
N THR A 129 -12.00 -2.29 6.74
CA THR A 129 -11.24 -1.36 7.60
C THR A 129 -9.81 -1.81 7.85
N LYS A 130 -9.47 -3.08 7.57
CA LYS A 130 -8.15 -3.65 7.82
C LYS A 130 -7.17 -3.24 6.72
N GLU A 131 -6.17 -2.47 7.09
CA GLU A 131 -5.09 -2.13 6.15
C GLU A 131 -4.26 -3.36 5.77
N MET A 132 -4.08 -3.54 4.48
CA MET A 132 -3.27 -4.60 3.91
C MET A 132 -2.00 -4.01 3.28
N PRO A 133 -0.81 -4.27 3.86
CA PRO A 133 0.44 -3.61 3.44
C PRO A 133 0.80 -3.81 1.97
N PHE A 134 0.41 -4.94 1.38
CA PHE A 134 0.67 -5.25 -0.03
C PHE A 134 -0.19 -4.42 -1.00
N TYR A 135 -1.32 -3.83 -0.55
CA TYR A 135 -2.13 -2.91 -1.36
C TYR A 135 -1.73 -1.44 -1.18
N ARG A 136 -0.70 -1.15 -0.37
CA ARG A 136 -0.22 0.20 -0.11
C ARG A 136 1.17 0.44 -0.68
N CYS A 137 1.31 1.49 -1.46
CA CYS A 137 2.62 2.01 -1.87
C CYS A 137 3.17 2.93 -0.77
N PRO A 138 4.39 2.72 -0.26
CA PRO A 138 4.96 3.56 0.79
C PRO A 138 5.28 5.00 0.34
N SER A 139 5.34 5.27 -0.97
CA SER A 139 5.43 6.64 -1.51
C SER A 139 4.07 7.34 -1.62
N ASP A 140 2.96 6.63 -1.37
CA ASP A 140 1.62 7.21 -1.40
C ASP A 140 1.36 8.00 -0.11
N ALA A 141 1.45 9.33 -0.22
CA ALA A 141 1.28 10.25 0.90
C ALA A 141 -0.19 10.46 1.32
N ILE A 142 -1.14 9.98 0.53
CA ILE A 142 -2.56 10.15 0.85
C ILE A 142 -2.93 9.33 2.08
N VAL A 143 -3.27 9.96 3.17
CA VAL A 143 -3.47 9.28 4.45
C VAL A 143 -4.90 8.75 4.63
N ARG A 144 -5.96 9.42 4.16
CA ARG A 144 -7.35 8.96 4.33
C ARG A 144 -8.32 9.50 3.27
N SER A 145 -9.45 8.80 3.02
CA SER A 145 -10.54 9.31 2.18
C SER A 145 -11.34 10.38 2.92
N MET A 146 -11.68 11.46 2.25
CA MET A 146 -12.53 12.49 2.86
C MET A 146 -13.93 11.97 3.21
N ASN A 147 -14.46 11.05 2.38
CA ASN A 147 -15.84 10.57 2.51
C ASN A 147 -15.98 9.33 3.43
N ARG A 148 -14.94 8.48 3.52
CA ARG A 148 -14.96 7.26 4.33
C ARG A 148 -13.58 7.06 4.97
N PRO A 149 -13.28 7.80 6.04
CA PRO A 149 -11.97 7.75 6.71
C PRO A 149 -11.74 6.44 7.47
N ASP A 150 -12.77 5.67 7.68
CA ASP A 150 -12.81 4.39 8.35
C ASP A 150 -12.34 3.22 7.47
N LEU A 151 -12.49 3.33 6.13
CA LEU A 151 -12.09 2.24 5.24
C LEU A 151 -10.58 2.24 4.96
N ALA A 152 -10.03 1.03 4.87
CA ALA A 152 -8.66 0.81 4.44
C ALA A 152 -8.48 1.25 2.99
N ARG A 153 -7.25 1.60 2.63
CA ARG A 153 -6.93 2.15 1.32
C ARG A 153 -6.08 1.23 0.51
N THR A 154 -6.22 1.42 -0.77
CA THR A 154 -5.30 0.87 -1.76
C THR A 154 -4.68 2.00 -2.59
N SER A 155 -3.41 1.86 -2.92
CA SER A 155 -2.72 2.71 -3.88
C SER A 155 -2.86 2.20 -5.31
N TYR A 156 -3.47 1.04 -5.51
CA TYR A 156 -3.60 0.37 -6.80
C TYR A 156 -5.07 0.30 -7.18
N ILE A 157 -5.40 0.81 -8.37
CA ILE A 157 -6.75 0.84 -8.92
C ILE A 157 -6.80 0.08 -10.24
N ALA A 158 -7.93 -0.55 -10.51
CA ALA A 158 -8.17 -1.22 -11.78
C ALA A 158 -8.60 -0.22 -12.86
N CYS A 159 -8.04 -0.35 -14.06
CA CYS A 159 -8.44 0.45 -15.20
C CYS A 159 -9.71 -0.15 -15.83
N LEU A 160 -10.83 0.58 -15.74
CA LEU A 160 -12.13 0.17 -16.26
C LEU A 160 -12.31 0.50 -17.76
N GLY A 161 -11.34 1.16 -18.37
CA GLY A 161 -11.46 1.67 -19.73
C GLY A 161 -11.82 3.15 -19.78
N ARG A 162 -12.42 3.60 -20.89
CA ARG A 162 -12.66 5.03 -21.16
C ARG A 162 -13.88 5.60 -20.45
N SER A 163 -14.86 4.77 -20.11
CA SER A 163 -16.10 5.24 -19.52
C SER A 163 -16.56 4.32 -18.38
N LEU A 164 -17.38 4.87 -17.48
CA LEU A 164 -18.05 4.10 -16.42
C LEU A 164 -19.33 3.40 -16.94
N ASP A 165 -19.50 3.32 -18.26
CA ASP A 165 -20.61 2.59 -18.84
C ASP A 165 -20.41 1.08 -18.63
N PHE A 166 -21.40 0.42 -18.05
CA PHE A 166 -21.40 -1.05 -17.82
C PHE A 166 -21.31 -1.85 -19.14
N ASN A 167 -21.60 -1.23 -20.28
CA ASN A 167 -21.48 -1.82 -21.61
C ASN A 167 -20.14 -1.52 -22.29
N ASP A 168 -19.31 -0.62 -21.74
CA ASP A 168 -18.00 -0.32 -22.32
C ASP A 168 -17.02 -1.44 -21.99
N ARG A 169 -16.55 -2.15 -23.02
CA ARG A 169 -15.67 -3.32 -22.92
C ARG A 169 -14.20 -3.01 -23.23
N ARG A 170 -13.82 -1.74 -23.30
CA ARG A 170 -12.47 -1.33 -23.75
C ARG A 170 -11.40 -1.38 -22.67
N GLY A 171 -11.74 -1.70 -21.42
CA GLY A 171 -10.78 -1.92 -20.33
C GLY A 171 -10.51 -3.39 -20.09
N VAL A 172 -9.32 -3.71 -19.55
CA VAL A 172 -8.97 -5.07 -19.08
C VAL A 172 -9.95 -5.52 -17.98
N PHE A 173 -10.46 -4.58 -17.21
CA PHE A 173 -11.45 -4.84 -16.17
C PHE A 173 -12.82 -4.31 -16.61
N ALA A 174 -13.78 -5.19 -16.83
CA ALA A 174 -15.17 -4.82 -17.13
C ALA A 174 -16.04 -5.04 -15.90
N LEU A 175 -16.95 -4.09 -15.60
CA LEU A 175 -17.85 -4.17 -14.44
C LEU A 175 -18.73 -5.43 -14.52
N ASN A 176 -18.86 -6.13 -13.38
CA ASN A 176 -19.63 -7.37 -13.23
C ASN A 176 -19.23 -8.52 -14.19
N ARG A 177 -18.09 -8.43 -14.86
CA ARG A 177 -17.62 -9.41 -15.82
C ARG A 177 -16.11 -9.64 -15.71
N GLY A 178 -15.71 -10.90 -15.84
CA GLY A 178 -14.31 -11.25 -16.06
C GLY A 178 -13.95 -11.11 -17.55
N THR A 179 -12.80 -10.55 -17.84
CA THR A 179 -12.22 -10.43 -19.19
C THR A 179 -11.13 -11.48 -19.34
N SER A 180 -11.12 -12.21 -20.47
CA SER A 180 -10.06 -13.19 -20.76
C SER A 180 -8.89 -12.53 -21.50
N LEU A 181 -7.70 -13.14 -21.43
CA LEU A 181 -6.54 -12.74 -22.24
C LEU A 181 -6.82 -12.76 -23.75
N ARG A 182 -7.81 -13.52 -24.19
CA ARG A 182 -8.24 -13.57 -25.61
C ARG A 182 -9.06 -12.34 -26.03
N ASP A 183 -9.58 -11.58 -25.05
CA ASP A 183 -10.46 -10.42 -25.28
C ASP A 183 -9.65 -9.11 -25.29
N ILE A 184 -8.32 -9.17 -25.01
CA ILE A 184 -7.37 -8.06 -24.98
C ILE A 184 -6.47 -8.11 -26.22
#